data_69f23d97883f4df50edd21b6c98cc26a
#
_entry.id   69f23d97883f4df50edd21b6c98cc26a
#
_cell.length_a   1.000
_cell.length_b   1.000
_cell.length_c   1.000
_cell.angle_alpha   90.00
_cell.angle_beta   90.00
_cell.angle_gamma   90.00
#
_symmetry.space_group_name_H-M   'P 1'
#
loop_
_entity.id
_entity.type
_entity.pdbx_description
1 polymer ?
#
loop_
_entity_poly.entity_id
_entity_poly.type
_entity_poly.pdbx_seq_one_letter_code
_entity_poly.pdbx_strand_id
1 'polypeptide(L)'
;MTRTNAAGQWDRVLTLRDGRILAYTDLGDPLGYPIVFGHGMPGSRLEGRFFHDKAREHGFRILSPDRPGIGNSDFQPGRRLLDYPDDIEQLADSLELAHFCHIGWSSGGSRTLACCYRLPGRVDLGVCLSGLTHFAEYPGSGGLLQATRWPGPQLVRLSPRLTRLAVTLMVWLSRRHPGLYLKGAEEMASRRDRKLLQALINEGEFRRDQLMCLNSGGRAITTDLLTELGNWGFSLRDVRTPVLIYQGEDDPFVPMDYALHLTRNLPAGELTTMPGFGHLYPLSREFQDQLFQRLTLQLGSEKRKELLASS
;
A
#
# COMPACT_ATOMS: atom_id res chain seq x y z
N MET A 1 -23.31 21.37 -2.10
CA MET A 1 -22.10 21.91 -2.72
C MET A 1 -21.53 20.81 -3.62
N THR A 2 -21.77 20.92 -4.91
CA THR A 2 -21.29 20.00 -5.94
C THR A 2 -19.77 20.09 -6.01
N ARG A 3 -19.05 19.04 -5.58
CA ARG A 3 -17.63 18.89 -5.84
C ARG A 3 -17.45 18.67 -7.33
N THR A 4 -17.16 19.72 -8.08
CA THR A 4 -16.64 19.61 -9.45
C THR A 4 -15.20 19.10 -9.36
N ASN A 5 -15.04 17.80 -9.34
CA ASN A 5 -13.74 17.17 -9.57
C ASN A 5 -13.49 17.18 -11.09
N ALA A 6 -12.40 17.78 -11.52
CA ALA A 6 -11.76 17.40 -12.76
C ALA A 6 -11.27 15.94 -12.55
N ALA A 7 -12.17 14.97 -12.76
CA ALA A 7 -11.86 13.56 -12.71
C ALA A 7 -10.82 13.31 -13.81
N GLY A 8 -9.64 12.79 -13.42
CA GLY A 8 -8.66 12.35 -14.40
C GLY A 8 -9.24 11.18 -15.21
N GLN A 9 -8.67 10.90 -16.37
CA GLN A 9 -9.10 9.83 -17.28
C GLN A 9 -9.34 8.47 -16.58
N TRP A 10 -8.59 8.18 -15.52
CA TRP A 10 -8.61 6.91 -14.78
C TRP A 10 -9.37 6.97 -13.45
N ASP A 11 -9.82 8.16 -13.01
CA ASP A 11 -10.49 8.31 -11.72
C ASP A 11 -11.91 7.74 -11.76
N ARG A 12 -12.27 6.95 -10.76
CA ARG A 12 -13.56 6.30 -10.57
C ARG A 12 -14.02 6.45 -9.13
N VAL A 13 -15.32 6.27 -8.92
CA VAL A 13 -15.94 6.27 -7.59
C VAL A 13 -16.93 5.13 -7.48
N LEU A 14 -17.01 4.55 -6.29
CA LEU A 14 -18.00 3.54 -5.91
C LEU A 14 -18.70 4.02 -4.64
N THR A 15 -20.03 3.92 -4.60
CA THR A 15 -20.78 4.08 -3.36
C THR A 15 -20.83 2.73 -2.66
N LEU A 16 -20.24 2.65 -1.47
CA LEU A 16 -20.24 1.45 -0.62
C LEU A 16 -21.62 1.23 0.02
N ARG A 17 -21.87 0.02 0.53
CA ARG A 17 -23.15 -0.37 1.16
C ARG A 17 -23.54 0.51 2.35
N ASP A 18 -22.56 1.09 3.04
CA ASP A 18 -22.77 2.01 4.16
C ASP A 18 -22.94 3.50 3.72
N GLY A 19 -22.99 3.76 2.42
CA GLY A 19 -23.16 5.07 1.82
C GLY A 19 -21.87 5.87 1.66
N ARG A 20 -20.72 5.38 2.13
CA ARG A 20 -19.41 6.03 1.90
C ARG A 20 -19.04 5.97 0.43
N ILE A 21 -18.35 7.00 -0.03
CA ILE A 21 -17.69 7.02 -1.35
C ILE A 21 -16.29 6.41 -1.20
N LEU A 22 -16.00 5.41 -2.03
CA LEU A 22 -14.66 4.88 -2.29
C LEU A 22 -14.19 5.43 -3.64
N ALA A 23 -13.13 6.24 -3.63
CA ALA A 23 -12.49 6.71 -4.85
C ALA A 23 -11.33 5.79 -5.21
N TYR A 24 -11.19 5.47 -6.49
CA TYR A 24 -10.10 4.62 -6.98
C TYR A 24 -9.64 5.04 -8.38
N THR A 25 -8.47 4.59 -8.79
CA THR A 25 -8.02 4.65 -10.19
C THR A 25 -8.08 3.28 -10.82
N ASP A 26 -8.41 3.23 -12.12
CA ASP A 26 -8.50 2.04 -12.95
C ASP A 26 -7.48 2.16 -14.10
N LEU A 27 -6.45 1.35 -14.07
CA LEU A 27 -5.20 1.53 -14.78
C LEU A 27 -4.75 0.21 -15.45
N GLY A 28 -3.71 0.29 -16.28
CA GLY A 28 -3.16 -0.89 -16.95
C GLY A 28 -3.99 -1.33 -18.15
N ASP A 29 -4.12 -2.64 -18.34
CA ASP A 29 -4.95 -3.26 -19.37
C ASP A 29 -6.37 -3.53 -18.81
N PRO A 30 -7.43 -2.93 -19.36
CA PRO A 30 -8.81 -3.13 -18.87
C PRO A 30 -9.28 -4.60 -18.90
N LEU A 31 -8.69 -5.42 -19.77
CA LEU A 31 -9.00 -6.86 -19.91
C LEU A 31 -7.97 -7.74 -19.20
N GLY A 32 -6.97 -7.12 -18.58
CA GLY A 32 -5.89 -7.81 -17.88
C GLY A 32 -6.32 -8.45 -16.57
N TYR A 33 -5.45 -9.34 -16.05
CA TYR A 33 -5.67 -9.94 -14.73
C TYR A 33 -5.70 -8.85 -13.63
N PRO A 34 -6.71 -8.85 -12.75
CA PRO A 34 -6.91 -7.75 -11.81
C PRO A 34 -5.92 -7.77 -10.64
N ILE A 35 -5.38 -6.60 -10.36
CA ILE A 35 -4.54 -6.30 -9.21
C ILE A 35 -5.21 -5.18 -8.41
N VAL A 36 -5.45 -5.39 -7.13
CA VAL A 36 -5.79 -4.30 -6.21
C VAL A 36 -4.50 -3.78 -5.59
N PHE A 37 -4.25 -2.48 -5.72
CA PHE A 37 -3.03 -1.84 -5.23
C PHE A 37 -3.30 -0.99 -3.98
N GLY A 38 -2.74 -1.39 -2.84
CA GLY A 38 -2.78 -0.65 -1.58
C GLY A 38 -1.62 0.32 -1.46
N HIS A 39 -1.91 1.63 -1.48
CA HIS A 39 -0.92 2.70 -1.42
C HIS A 39 -0.19 2.79 -0.07
N GLY A 40 1.00 3.42 -0.08
CA GLY A 40 1.83 3.71 1.09
C GLY A 40 1.28 4.82 1.99
N MET A 41 2.13 5.29 2.92
CA MET A 41 1.82 6.44 3.77
C MET A 41 3.07 7.30 3.97
N PRO A 42 2.99 8.60 3.61
CA PRO A 42 1.88 9.22 2.90
C PRO A 42 1.78 8.76 1.45
N GLY A 43 0.57 8.55 0.97
CA GLY A 43 0.26 8.09 -0.39
C GLY A 43 -1.24 8.09 -0.64
N SER A 44 -1.65 7.93 -1.88
CA SER A 44 -3.04 7.90 -2.32
C SER A 44 -3.24 6.93 -3.47
N ARG A 45 -4.47 6.85 -4.02
CA ARG A 45 -4.76 6.08 -5.23
C ARG A 45 -3.86 6.41 -6.42
N LEU A 46 -3.19 7.56 -6.39
CA LEU A 46 -2.30 7.98 -7.49
C LEU A 46 -1.01 7.17 -7.55
N GLU A 47 -0.59 6.49 -6.47
CA GLU A 47 0.58 5.61 -6.50
C GLU A 47 0.44 4.48 -7.52
N GLY A 48 -0.77 3.95 -7.75
CA GLY A 48 -1.02 2.96 -8.78
C GLY A 48 -0.60 3.40 -10.19
N ARG A 49 -0.57 4.71 -10.46
CA ARG A 49 -0.17 5.27 -11.76
C ARG A 49 1.27 4.97 -12.14
N PHE A 50 2.16 4.84 -11.16
CA PHE A 50 3.56 4.50 -11.41
C PHE A 50 3.72 3.11 -12.04
N PHE A 51 2.72 2.26 -11.91
CA PHE A 51 2.72 0.90 -12.45
C PHE A 51 1.92 0.75 -13.75
N HIS A 52 1.23 1.83 -14.21
CA HIS A 52 0.30 1.78 -15.34
C HIS A 52 0.89 1.15 -16.60
N ASP A 53 2.03 1.68 -17.07
CA ASP A 53 2.63 1.25 -18.32
C ASP A 53 3.05 -0.23 -18.27
N LYS A 54 3.75 -0.62 -17.21
CA LYS A 54 4.24 -1.98 -17.02
C LYS A 54 3.13 -2.99 -16.79
N ALA A 55 2.10 -2.62 -16.05
CA ALA A 55 0.91 -3.45 -15.91
C ALA A 55 0.25 -3.70 -17.26
N ARG A 56 0.09 -2.65 -18.08
CA ARG A 56 -0.48 -2.76 -19.40
C ARG A 56 0.38 -3.64 -20.35
N GLU A 57 1.70 -3.45 -20.33
CA GLU A 57 2.64 -4.27 -21.13
C GLU A 57 2.54 -5.76 -20.82
N HIS A 58 2.25 -6.11 -19.55
CA HIS A 58 2.19 -7.49 -19.07
C HIS A 58 0.75 -8.05 -18.95
N GLY A 59 -0.28 -7.33 -19.39
CA GLY A 59 -1.67 -7.79 -19.36
C GLY A 59 -2.30 -7.81 -17.98
N PHE A 60 -1.98 -6.81 -17.13
CA PHE A 60 -2.58 -6.62 -15.81
C PHE A 60 -3.41 -5.34 -15.74
N ARG A 61 -4.56 -5.42 -15.03
CA ARG A 61 -5.40 -4.28 -14.66
C ARG A 61 -5.12 -3.88 -13.22
N ILE A 62 -4.86 -2.61 -12.94
CA ILE A 62 -4.60 -2.11 -11.58
C ILE A 62 -5.76 -1.26 -11.10
N LEU A 63 -6.34 -1.68 -9.99
CA LEU A 63 -7.35 -0.95 -9.24
C LEU A 63 -6.70 -0.40 -7.98
N SER A 64 -6.49 0.91 -7.91
CA SER A 64 -5.83 1.54 -6.76
C SER A 64 -6.82 2.42 -6.01
N PRO A 65 -7.41 1.92 -4.89
CA PRO A 65 -8.35 2.69 -4.07
C PRO A 65 -7.64 3.63 -3.10
N ASP A 66 -8.24 4.79 -2.86
CA ASP A 66 -7.91 5.62 -1.69
C ASP A 66 -8.44 4.95 -0.41
N ARG A 67 -7.61 4.81 0.61
CA ARG A 67 -8.09 4.36 1.94
C ARG A 67 -9.11 5.34 2.53
N PRO A 68 -10.00 4.89 3.45
CA PRO A 68 -11.03 5.75 4.03
C PRO A 68 -10.46 7.06 4.60
N GLY A 69 -10.95 8.19 4.10
CA GLY A 69 -10.54 9.54 4.47
C GLY A 69 -9.27 10.06 3.78
N ILE A 70 -8.62 9.26 2.93
CA ILE A 70 -7.52 9.70 2.08
C ILE A 70 -8.07 10.10 0.71
N GLY A 71 -7.45 11.10 0.08
CA GLY A 71 -7.79 11.55 -1.26
C GLY A 71 -9.25 11.96 -1.37
N ASN A 72 -10.00 11.22 -2.18
CA ASN A 72 -11.42 11.47 -2.43
C ASN A 72 -12.35 10.44 -1.79
N SER A 73 -11.82 9.48 -1.02
CA SER A 73 -12.64 8.53 -0.25
C SER A 73 -13.18 9.14 1.03
N ASP A 74 -14.41 8.77 1.40
CA ASP A 74 -15.03 9.23 2.64
C ASP A 74 -14.37 8.62 3.88
N PHE A 75 -14.34 9.40 4.96
CA PHE A 75 -13.74 8.96 6.22
C PHE A 75 -14.63 7.96 6.95
N GLN A 76 -14.03 6.86 7.43
CA GLN A 76 -14.69 5.86 8.28
C GLN A 76 -14.25 6.04 9.74
N PRO A 77 -15.14 6.47 10.64
CA PRO A 77 -14.83 6.56 12.07
C PRO A 77 -14.63 5.19 12.71
N GLY A 78 -13.63 5.07 13.60
CA GLY A 78 -13.45 3.86 14.41
C GLY A 78 -12.98 2.62 13.62
N ARG A 79 -12.56 2.79 12.36
CA ARG A 79 -12.11 1.66 11.52
C ARG A 79 -10.95 0.90 12.14
N ARG A 80 -10.96 -0.41 11.93
CA ARG A 80 -9.89 -1.36 12.23
C ARG A 80 -9.20 -1.77 10.92
N LEU A 81 -8.07 -2.48 11.01
CA LEU A 81 -7.39 -2.98 9.82
C LEU A 81 -8.27 -3.94 9.00
N LEU A 82 -9.04 -4.78 9.68
CA LEU A 82 -9.94 -5.77 9.04
C LEU A 82 -11.20 -5.18 8.39
N ASP A 83 -11.44 -3.87 8.53
CA ASP A 83 -12.53 -3.21 7.81
C ASP A 83 -12.11 -2.82 6.37
N TYR A 84 -10.79 -2.78 6.08
CA TYR A 84 -10.28 -2.52 4.73
C TYR A 84 -10.62 -3.63 3.73
N PRO A 85 -10.46 -4.92 4.03
CA PRO A 85 -10.91 -6.01 3.14
C PRO A 85 -12.38 -5.93 2.74
N ASP A 86 -13.26 -5.46 3.62
CA ASP A 86 -14.70 -5.35 3.33
C ASP A 86 -14.97 -4.26 2.25
N ASP A 87 -14.19 -3.16 2.23
CA ASP A 87 -14.25 -2.15 1.17
C ASP A 87 -13.71 -2.71 -0.15
N ILE A 88 -12.63 -3.51 -0.10
CA ILE A 88 -12.03 -4.14 -1.29
C ILE A 88 -12.95 -5.23 -1.87
N GLU A 89 -13.62 -6.02 -1.04
CA GLU A 89 -14.58 -7.00 -1.49
C GLU A 89 -15.72 -6.33 -2.26
N GLN A 90 -16.28 -5.23 -1.74
CA GLN A 90 -17.31 -4.46 -2.42
C GLN A 90 -16.82 -3.86 -3.75
N LEU A 91 -15.56 -3.39 -3.81
CA LEU A 91 -14.96 -2.93 -5.06
C LEU A 91 -14.86 -4.07 -6.07
N ALA A 92 -14.36 -5.23 -5.65
CA ALA A 92 -14.26 -6.42 -6.51
C ALA A 92 -15.64 -6.90 -6.99
N ASP A 93 -16.66 -6.92 -6.11
CA ASP A 93 -18.03 -7.28 -6.48
C ASP A 93 -18.62 -6.33 -7.52
N SER A 94 -18.40 -5.01 -7.34
CA SER A 94 -18.92 -4.00 -8.27
C SER A 94 -18.31 -4.07 -9.67
N LEU A 95 -17.16 -4.71 -9.79
CA LEU A 95 -16.42 -4.90 -11.05
C LEU A 95 -16.45 -6.35 -11.53
N GLU A 96 -17.28 -7.20 -10.88
CA GLU A 96 -17.48 -8.63 -11.21
C GLU A 96 -16.15 -9.43 -11.20
N LEU A 97 -15.23 -9.08 -10.29
CA LEU A 97 -13.94 -9.74 -10.17
C LEU A 97 -14.05 -10.91 -9.21
N ALA A 98 -14.04 -12.15 -9.70
CA ALA A 98 -14.06 -13.34 -8.87
C ALA A 98 -12.74 -13.49 -8.07
N HIS A 99 -11.61 -13.22 -8.71
CA HIS A 99 -10.26 -13.37 -8.18
C HIS A 99 -9.40 -12.17 -8.51
N PHE A 100 -8.40 -11.87 -7.66
CA PHE A 100 -7.43 -10.80 -7.88
C PHE A 100 -6.13 -11.03 -7.10
N CYS A 101 -5.06 -10.38 -7.51
CA CYS A 101 -3.84 -10.22 -6.71
C CYS A 101 -3.95 -8.95 -5.87
N HIS A 102 -3.44 -8.94 -4.64
CA HIS A 102 -3.34 -7.73 -3.85
C HIS A 102 -1.89 -7.33 -3.64
N ILE A 103 -1.49 -6.15 -4.12
CA ILE A 103 -0.15 -5.60 -3.94
C ILE A 103 -0.24 -4.42 -2.97
N GLY A 104 0.64 -4.39 -1.96
CA GLY A 104 0.70 -3.26 -1.03
C GLY A 104 2.12 -2.75 -0.87
N TRP A 105 2.30 -1.44 -1.01
CA TRP A 105 3.58 -0.79 -0.79
C TRP A 105 3.62 -0.12 0.59
N SER A 106 4.72 -0.33 1.34
CA SER A 106 4.93 0.28 2.66
C SER A 106 3.74 -0.01 3.61
N SER A 107 3.03 1.01 4.07
CA SER A 107 1.77 0.89 4.83
C SER A 107 0.70 0.04 4.11
N GLY A 108 0.70 -0.03 2.78
CA GLY A 108 -0.17 -0.92 2.01
C GLY A 108 0.05 -2.41 2.28
N GLY A 109 1.25 -2.81 2.70
CA GLY A 109 1.58 -4.20 3.00
C GLY A 109 0.72 -4.82 4.10
N SER A 110 0.42 -4.09 5.16
CA SER A 110 -0.49 -4.56 6.23
C SER A 110 -1.91 -4.79 5.71
N ARG A 111 -2.36 -3.97 4.75
CA ARG A 111 -3.67 -4.09 4.07
C ARG A 111 -3.69 -5.29 3.14
N THR A 112 -2.58 -5.57 2.47
CA THR A 112 -2.42 -6.82 1.69
C THR A 112 -2.60 -8.04 2.57
N LEU A 113 -1.92 -8.09 3.71
CA LEU A 113 -2.04 -9.22 4.64
C LEU A 113 -3.44 -9.35 5.22
N ALA A 114 -4.12 -8.24 5.49
CA ALA A 114 -5.52 -8.24 5.92
C ALA A 114 -6.46 -8.81 4.84
N CYS A 115 -6.26 -8.45 3.55
CA CYS A 115 -7.02 -9.01 2.43
C CYS A 115 -6.71 -10.52 2.25
N CYS A 116 -5.45 -10.93 2.31
CA CYS A 116 -5.04 -12.34 2.25
C CYS A 116 -5.65 -13.18 3.38
N TYR A 117 -5.76 -12.61 4.58
CA TYR A 117 -6.40 -13.29 5.72
C TYR A 117 -7.93 -13.36 5.57
N ARG A 118 -8.58 -12.26 5.20
CA ARG A 118 -10.05 -12.14 5.24
C ARG A 118 -10.73 -12.70 4.00
N LEU A 119 -10.04 -12.66 2.84
CA LEU A 119 -10.57 -13.02 1.52
C LEU A 119 -9.73 -14.13 0.83
N PRO A 120 -9.41 -15.26 1.52
CA PRO A 120 -8.52 -16.29 0.96
C PRO A 120 -9.09 -16.99 -0.27
N GLY A 121 -10.42 -16.92 -0.50
CA GLY A 121 -11.08 -17.45 -1.69
C GLY A 121 -11.13 -16.47 -2.87
N ARG A 122 -10.62 -15.25 -2.71
CA ARG A 122 -10.65 -14.18 -3.72
C ARG A 122 -9.27 -13.63 -4.05
N VAL A 123 -8.35 -13.62 -3.05
CA VAL A 123 -6.97 -13.17 -3.21
C VAL A 123 -6.08 -14.36 -3.55
N ASP A 124 -5.69 -14.48 -4.82
CA ASP A 124 -4.84 -15.60 -5.27
C ASP A 124 -3.39 -15.43 -4.81
N LEU A 125 -2.93 -14.19 -4.71
CA LEU A 125 -1.55 -13.86 -4.33
C LEU A 125 -1.50 -12.51 -3.61
N GLY A 126 -0.81 -12.45 -2.48
CA GLY A 126 -0.42 -11.20 -1.84
C GLY A 126 0.99 -10.78 -2.24
N VAL A 127 1.24 -9.48 -2.38
CA VAL A 127 2.60 -8.93 -2.59
C VAL A 127 2.82 -7.78 -1.63
N CYS A 128 3.82 -7.91 -0.76
CA CYS A 128 4.25 -6.86 0.17
C CYS A 128 5.55 -6.23 -0.33
N LEU A 129 5.50 -4.96 -0.72
CA LEU A 129 6.65 -4.18 -1.16
C LEU A 129 7.11 -3.28 -0.01
N SER A 130 8.25 -3.60 0.63
CA SER A 130 8.73 -2.90 1.83
C SER A 130 7.62 -2.69 2.87
N GLY A 131 6.86 -3.76 3.15
CA GLY A 131 5.70 -3.70 4.04
C GLY A 131 6.08 -3.67 5.52
N LEU A 132 5.26 -2.99 6.33
CA LEU A 132 5.39 -3.02 7.78
C LEU A 132 4.97 -4.39 8.33
N THR A 133 5.46 -4.73 9.52
CA THR A 133 5.13 -5.99 10.18
C THR A 133 4.03 -5.85 11.23
N HIS A 134 3.48 -6.96 11.71
CA HIS A 134 2.49 -6.98 12.79
C HIS A 134 3.17 -6.69 14.14
N PHE A 135 3.16 -5.43 14.55
CA PHE A 135 3.86 -4.96 15.74
C PHE A 135 3.41 -5.61 17.06
N ALA A 136 2.18 -6.11 17.13
CA ALA A 136 1.71 -6.83 18.31
C ALA A 136 2.36 -8.22 18.44
N GLU A 137 2.82 -8.82 17.33
CA GLU A 137 3.53 -10.12 17.31
C GLU A 137 5.05 -9.96 17.15
N TYR A 138 5.52 -8.77 16.78
CA TYR A 138 6.94 -8.52 16.56
C TYR A 138 7.70 -8.38 17.90
N PRO A 139 8.71 -9.23 18.16
CA PRO A 139 9.43 -9.24 19.44
C PRO A 139 10.40 -8.07 19.61
N GLY A 140 10.70 -7.34 18.53
CA GLY A 140 11.62 -6.21 18.57
C GLY A 140 10.99 -4.93 19.13
N SER A 141 11.82 -3.94 19.46
CA SER A 141 11.37 -2.64 19.98
C SER A 141 10.65 -1.75 18.95
N GLY A 142 10.52 -2.22 17.71
CA GLY A 142 9.74 -1.64 16.64
C GLY A 142 9.85 -0.12 16.50
N GLY A 143 10.93 0.39 15.95
CA GLY A 143 10.97 1.77 15.46
C GLY A 143 10.08 1.88 14.23
N LEU A 144 9.17 2.85 14.17
CA LEU A 144 8.35 3.07 12.98
C LEU A 144 9.20 3.44 11.77
N LEU A 145 10.32 4.09 12.03
CA LEU A 145 11.30 4.53 11.04
C LEU A 145 12.68 4.25 11.61
N GLN A 146 13.45 3.40 10.96
CA GLN A 146 14.82 3.11 11.37
C GLN A 146 15.69 4.39 11.38
N ALA A 147 15.48 5.28 10.41
CA ALA A 147 16.22 6.54 10.29
C ALA A 147 15.94 7.53 11.42
N THR A 148 14.76 7.50 12.03
CA THR A 148 14.38 8.49 13.05
C THR A 148 14.50 7.97 14.49
N ARG A 149 14.75 6.66 14.69
CA ARG A 149 14.71 6.01 16.01
C ARG A 149 13.46 6.36 16.82
N TRP A 150 12.39 6.74 16.15
CA TRP A 150 11.18 7.20 16.81
C TRP A 150 10.46 6.01 17.45
N PRO A 151 10.15 6.07 18.74
CA PRO A 151 9.43 5.01 19.45
C PRO A 151 7.93 5.01 19.06
N GLY A 152 7.65 5.05 17.73
CA GLY A 152 6.32 5.22 17.17
C GLY A 152 5.27 4.26 17.72
N PRO A 153 5.48 2.93 17.69
CA PRO A 153 4.53 1.96 18.24
C PRO A 153 4.29 2.14 19.72
N GLN A 154 5.34 2.49 20.49
CA GLN A 154 5.26 2.71 21.93
C GLN A 154 4.49 4.00 22.26
N LEU A 155 4.77 5.11 21.54
CA LEU A 155 4.05 6.37 21.70
C LEU A 155 2.57 6.23 21.35
N VAL A 156 2.25 5.49 20.27
CA VAL A 156 0.87 5.21 19.89
C VAL A 156 0.13 4.45 20.99
N ARG A 157 0.77 3.44 21.58
CA ARG A 157 0.18 2.65 22.69
C ARG A 157 0.03 3.47 23.97
N LEU A 158 1.04 4.29 24.32
CA LEU A 158 1.05 5.07 25.56
C LEU A 158 0.13 6.28 25.52
N SER A 159 0.05 6.97 24.39
CA SER A 159 -0.77 8.17 24.26
C SER A 159 -1.28 8.40 22.81
N PRO A 160 -2.39 7.75 22.42
CA PRO A 160 -3.02 7.99 21.12
C PRO A 160 -3.38 9.46 20.85
N ARG A 161 -3.70 10.21 21.93
CA ARG A 161 -4.05 11.65 21.82
C ARG A 161 -2.84 12.50 21.46
N LEU A 162 -1.68 12.27 22.11
CA LEU A 162 -0.44 12.98 21.79
C LEU A 162 0.06 12.60 20.39
N THR A 163 -0.02 11.34 20.01
CA THR A 163 0.30 10.90 18.65
C THR A 163 -0.57 11.62 17.63
N ARG A 164 -1.88 11.71 17.87
CA ARG A 164 -2.80 12.45 16.99
C ARG A 164 -2.41 13.92 16.86
N LEU A 165 -2.08 14.58 17.97
CA LEU A 165 -1.65 15.98 17.97
C LEU A 165 -0.36 16.14 17.17
N ALA A 166 0.64 15.29 17.41
CA ALA A 166 1.94 15.34 16.72
C ALA A 166 1.79 15.11 15.21
N VAL A 167 1.02 14.10 14.79
CA VAL A 167 0.74 13.82 13.38
C VAL A 167 -0.03 14.96 12.74
N THR A 168 -1.03 15.53 13.43
CA THR A 168 -1.80 16.66 12.90
C THR A 168 -0.91 17.88 12.69
N LEU A 169 -0.02 18.17 13.63
CA LEU A 169 0.96 19.26 13.50
C LEU A 169 1.94 19.00 12.35
N MET A 170 2.46 17.77 12.24
CA MET A 170 3.35 17.37 11.16
C MET A 170 2.66 17.54 9.79
N VAL A 171 1.44 17.06 9.64
CA VAL A 171 0.66 17.21 8.40
C VAL A 171 0.39 18.68 8.08
N TRP A 172 0.05 19.49 9.11
CA TRP A 172 -0.15 20.93 8.92
C TRP A 172 1.13 21.63 8.44
N LEU A 173 2.28 21.34 9.03
CA LEU A 173 3.58 21.87 8.62
C LEU A 173 3.95 21.43 7.20
N SER A 174 3.76 20.15 6.86
CA SER A 174 4.04 19.59 5.54
C SER A 174 3.18 20.24 4.45
N ARG A 175 1.90 20.53 4.75
CA ARG A 175 1.01 21.26 3.84
C ARG A 175 1.43 22.71 3.66
N ARG A 176 1.87 23.36 4.73
CA ARG A 176 2.32 24.77 4.70
C ARG A 176 3.65 24.94 3.97
N HIS A 177 4.52 23.94 4.09
CA HIS A 177 5.87 23.95 3.54
C HIS A 177 6.18 22.66 2.75
N PRO A 178 5.46 22.39 1.63
CA PRO A 178 5.63 21.14 0.89
C PRO A 178 7.05 20.94 0.33
N GLY A 179 7.76 22.03 0.03
CA GLY A 179 9.16 21.97 -0.40
C GLY A 179 10.09 21.43 0.69
N LEU A 180 9.89 21.83 1.95
CA LEU A 180 10.68 21.32 3.08
C LEU A 180 10.36 19.84 3.34
N TYR A 181 9.09 19.44 3.23
CA TYR A 181 8.69 18.05 3.36
C TYR A 181 9.37 17.15 2.31
N LEU A 182 9.30 17.54 1.02
CA LEU A 182 9.92 16.77 -0.06
C LEU A 182 11.44 16.72 0.06
N LYS A 183 12.07 17.83 0.45
CA LYS A 183 13.51 17.88 0.72
C LYS A 183 13.91 16.95 1.87
N GLY A 184 13.15 16.93 2.96
CA GLY A 184 13.37 16.01 4.07
C GLY A 184 13.22 14.53 3.64
N ALA A 185 12.23 14.19 2.81
CA ALA A 185 12.09 12.85 2.24
C ALA A 185 13.28 12.48 1.35
N GLU A 186 13.79 13.41 0.55
CA GLU A 186 14.97 13.22 -0.30
C GLU A 186 16.25 13.01 0.53
N GLU A 187 16.43 13.77 1.60
CA GLU A 187 17.61 13.67 2.48
C GLU A 187 17.63 12.31 3.23
N MET A 188 16.45 11.78 3.59
CA MET A 188 16.33 10.46 4.24
C MET A 188 16.46 9.30 3.26
N ALA A 189 16.24 9.52 1.97
CA ALA A 189 16.27 8.47 0.94
C ALA A 189 17.68 7.89 0.76
N SER A 190 17.77 6.59 0.42
CA SER A 190 19.02 5.95 0.03
C SER A 190 19.65 6.64 -1.19
N ARG A 191 20.93 6.41 -1.43
CA ARG A 191 21.63 7.06 -2.57
C ARG A 191 20.98 6.73 -3.92
N ARG A 192 20.50 5.49 -4.10
CA ARG A 192 19.83 5.04 -5.33
C ARG A 192 18.43 5.62 -5.42
N ASP A 193 17.67 5.58 -4.32
CA ASP A 193 16.32 6.14 -4.23
C ASP A 193 16.30 7.65 -4.49
N ARG A 194 17.32 8.39 -4.03
CA ARG A 194 17.41 9.83 -4.24
C ARG A 194 17.43 10.22 -5.70
N LYS A 195 18.17 9.48 -6.53
CA LYS A 195 18.19 9.71 -7.99
C LYS A 195 16.83 9.45 -8.63
N LEU A 196 16.16 8.36 -8.21
CA LEU A 196 14.83 8.02 -8.68
C LEU A 196 13.80 9.07 -8.24
N LEU A 197 13.86 9.49 -6.97
CA LEU A 197 12.96 10.50 -6.41
C LEU A 197 13.10 11.85 -7.11
N GLN A 198 14.32 12.30 -7.43
CA GLN A 198 14.54 13.54 -8.17
C GLN A 198 13.89 13.51 -9.56
N ALA A 199 13.98 12.39 -10.29
CA ALA A 199 13.30 12.22 -11.57
C ALA A 199 11.77 12.33 -11.41
N LEU A 200 11.20 11.61 -10.46
CA LEU A 200 9.75 11.58 -10.19
C LEU A 200 9.20 12.92 -9.67
N ILE A 201 9.97 13.67 -8.89
CA ILE A 201 9.59 15.02 -8.44
C ILE A 201 9.53 15.98 -9.63
N ASN A 202 10.49 15.87 -10.57
CA ASN A 202 10.52 16.71 -11.77
C ASN A 202 9.32 16.42 -12.70
N GLU A 203 8.84 15.17 -12.76
CA GLU A 203 7.63 14.78 -13.48
C GLU A 203 6.35 15.27 -12.79
N GLY A 204 6.40 15.59 -11.50
CA GLY A 204 5.31 16.16 -10.72
C GLY A 204 4.27 15.15 -10.18
N GLU A 205 4.24 13.92 -10.66
CA GLU A 205 3.26 12.90 -10.25
C GLU A 205 3.48 12.46 -8.79
N PHE A 206 4.72 12.22 -8.37
CA PHE A 206 5.04 11.89 -6.98
C PHE A 206 4.60 13.00 -6.02
N ARG A 207 4.91 14.25 -6.35
CA ARG A 207 4.47 15.40 -5.57
C ARG A 207 2.94 15.47 -5.47
N ARG A 208 2.25 15.21 -6.57
CA ARG A 208 0.78 15.24 -6.63
C ARG A 208 0.16 14.19 -5.72
N ASP A 209 0.69 12.98 -5.73
CA ASP A 209 0.29 11.88 -4.85
C ASP A 209 0.47 12.25 -3.38
N GLN A 210 1.67 12.67 -2.99
CA GLN A 210 1.98 13.04 -1.61
C GLN A 210 1.08 14.18 -1.10
N LEU A 211 0.87 15.21 -1.92
CA LEU A 211 -0.02 16.33 -1.55
C LEU A 211 -1.47 15.90 -1.46
N MET A 212 -1.93 14.94 -2.28
CA MET A 212 -3.28 14.40 -2.17
C MET A 212 -3.50 13.75 -0.80
N CYS A 213 -2.57 12.92 -0.35
CA CYS A 213 -2.63 12.33 0.99
C CYS A 213 -2.59 13.41 2.09
N LEU A 214 -1.62 14.30 2.05
CA LEU A 214 -1.46 15.35 3.07
C LEU A 214 -2.69 16.26 3.16
N ASN A 215 -3.34 16.57 2.03
CA ASN A 215 -4.56 17.38 1.98
C ASN A 215 -5.78 16.69 2.61
N SER A 216 -5.75 15.38 2.81
CA SER A 216 -6.78 14.64 3.55
C SER A 216 -6.79 14.96 5.04
N GLY A 217 -5.73 15.57 5.54
CA GLY A 217 -5.61 16.06 6.90
C GLY A 217 -5.16 15.01 7.93
N GLY A 218 -4.76 15.49 9.10
CA GLY A 218 -4.16 14.65 10.14
C GLY A 218 -5.07 13.56 10.69
N ARG A 219 -6.40 13.73 10.62
CA ARG A 219 -7.36 12.74 11.16
C ARG A 219 -7.27 11.40 10.43
N ALA A 220 -7.29 11.40 9.10
CA ALA A 220 -7.22 10.19 8.29
C ALA A 220 -5.87 9.48 8.45
N ILE A 221 -4.78 10.24 8.31
CA ILE A 221 -3.40 9.75 8.43
C ILE A 221 -3.14 9.16 9.84
N THR A 222 -3.59 9.85 10.90
CA THR A 222 -3.44 9.35 12.27
C THR A 222 -4.22 8.06 12.48
N THR A 223 -5.44 7.97 11.94
CA THR A 223 -6.25 6.75 12.07
C THR A 223 -5.57 5.57 11.38
N ASP A 224 -4.99 5.78 10.21
CA ASP A 224 -4.20 4.75 9.52
C ASP A 224 -2.99 4.29 10.34
N LEU A 225 -2.23 5.22 10.92
CA LEU A 225 -1.11 4.91 11.79
C LEU A 225 -1.54 4.11 13.02
N LEU A 226 -2.60 4.55 13.72
CA LEU A 226 -3.11 3.84 14.89
C LEU A 226 -3.58 2.42 14.55
N THR A 227 -4.22 2.25 13.41
CA THR A 227 -4.69 0.96 12.92
C THR A 227 -3.53 0.03 12.62
N GLU A 228 -2.47 0.54 12.00
CA GLU A 228 -1.31 -0.23 11.58
C GLU A 228 -0.38 -0.60 12.73
N LEU A 229 -0.20 0.32 13.68
CA LEU A 229 0.66 0.10 14.84
C LEU A 229 -0.03 -0.66 15.98
N GLY A 230 -1.36 -0.84 15.87
CA GLY A 230 -2.17 -1.59 16.80
C GLY A 230 -2.13 -3.11 16.58
N ASN A 231 -3.05 -3.80 17.23
CA ASN A 231 -3.34 -5.19 16.95
C ASN A 231 -4.19 -5.27 15.67
N TRP A 232 -3.76 -6.08 14.70
CA TRP A 232 -4.44 -6.22 13.42
C TRP A 232 -5.74 -7.06 13.49
N GLY A 233 -5.94 -7.80 14.59
CA GLY A 233 -7.11 -8.63 14.80
C GLY A 233 -7.00 -10.04 14.20
N PHE A 234 -5.82 -10.42 13.70
CA PHE A 234 -5.50 -11.77 13.21
C PHE A 234 -4.00 -12.05 13.44
N SER A 235 -3.62 -13.33 13.42
CA SER A 235 -2.21 -13.71 13.45
C SER A 235 -1.65 -13.88 12.03
N LEU A 236 -0.37 -13.52 11.84
CA LEU A 236 0.34 -13.78 10.57
C LEU A 236 0.30 -15.27 10.19
N ARG A 237 0.26 -16.16 11.19
CA ARG A 237 0.19 -17.63 10.99
C ARG A 237 -1.15 -18.10 10.42
N ASP A 238 -2.18 -17.27 10.49
CA ASP A 238 -3.51 -17.59 9.96
C ASP A 238 -3.70 -17.17 8.50
N VAL A 239 -2.74 -16.46 7.92
CA VAL A 239 -2.75 -16.04 6.51
C VAL A 239 -2.39 -17.23 5.62
N ARG A 240 -3.37 -17.78 4.91
CA ARG A 240 -3.20 -18.98 4.07
C ARG A 240 -2.82 -18.67 2.62
N THR A 241 -3.23 -17.51 2.12
CA THR A 241 -2.86 -17.03 0.79
C THR A 241 -1.34 -16.91 0.67
N PRO A 242 -0.71 -17.36 -0.45
CA PRO A 242 0.70 -17.14 -0.70
C PRO A 242 1.04 -15.65 -0.72
N VAL A 243 2.20 -15.28 -0.15
CA VAL A 243 2.64 -13.89 -0.08
C VAL A 243 4.08 -13.74 -0.54
N LEU A 244 4.29 -12.94 -1.59
CA LEU A 244 5.62 -12.49 -1.98
C LEU A 244 5.99 -11.24 -1.17
N ILE A 245 7.17 -11.26 -0.58
CA ILE A 245 7.71 -10.17 0.22
C ILE A 245 8.97 -9.67 -0.49
N TYR A 246 8.97 -8.39 -0.85
CA TYR A 246 10.15 -7.72 -1.40
C TYR A 246 10.65 -6.68 -0.41
N GLN A 247 11.97 -6.62 -0.20
CA GLN A 247 12.57 -5.68 0.75
C GLN A 247 13.88 -5.11 0.22
N GLY A 248 13.97 -3.78 0.16
CA GLY A 248 15.23 -3.09 -0.12
C GLY A 248 16.21 -3.25 1.04
N GLU A 249 17.47 -3.64 0.78
CA GLU A 249 18.47 -3.84 1.82
C GLU A 249 18.92 -2.52 2.46
N ASP A 250 18.90 -1.43 1.66
CA ASP A 250 19.24 -0.07 2.10
C ASP A 250 18.01 0.77 2.45
N ASP A 251 16.87 0.13 2.80
CA ASP A 251 15.63 0.82 3.13
C ASP A 251 15.76 1.59 4.47
N PRO A 252 15.75 2.93 4.46
CA PRO A 252 15.90 3.72 5.68
C PRO A 252 14.61 3.81 6.50
N PHE A 253 13.47 3.39 5.93
CA PHE A 253 12.15 3.53 6.55
C PHE A 253 11.66 2.22 7.14
N VAL A 254 11.77 1.12 6.39
CA VAL A 254 11.30 -0.20 6.78
C VAL A 254 12.49 -1.14 6.95
N PRO A 255 12.83 -1.52 8.19
CA PRO A 255 13.96 -2.41 8.46
C PRO A 255 13.77 -3.79 7.83
N MET A 256 14.88 -4.40 7.40
CA MET A 256 14.93 -5.80 6.93
C MET A 256 14.32 -6.79 7.95
N ASP A 257 14.46 -6.51 9.24
CA ASP A 257 13.92 -7.35 10.32
C ASP A 257 12.39 -7.52 10.23
N TYR A 258 11.67 -6.54 9.66
CA TYR A 258 10.22 -6.65 9.46
C TYR A 258 9.89 -7.67 8.37
N ALA A 259 10.61 -7.63 7.26
CA ALA A 259 10.46 -8.62 6.19
C ALA A 259 10.83 -10.03 6.68
N LEU A 260 11.90 -10.17 7.45
CA LEU A 260 12.29 -11.43 8.07
C LEU A 260 11.24 -11.94 9.06
N HIS A 261 10.62 -11.05 9.85
CA HIS A 261 9.54 -11.43 10.75
C HIS A 261 8.30 -11.90 9.98
N LEU A 262 7.89 -11.18 8.92
CA LEU A 262 6.80 -11.60 8.05
C LEU A 262 7.07 -12.98 7.46
N THR A 263 8.24 -13.19 6.87
CA THR A 263 8.62 -14.46 6.24
C THR A 263 8.61 -15.64 7.21
N ARG A 264 9.05 -15.44 8.46
CA ARG A 264 9.09 -16.49 9.48
C ARG A 264 7.71 -16.89 10.01
N ASN A 265 6.73 -15.99 9.94
CA ASN A 265 5.41 -16.20 10.53
C ASN A 265 4.30 -16.44 9.50
N LEU A 266 4.49 -16.08 8.24
CA LEU A 266 3.55 -16.39 7.17
C LEU A 266 3.77 -17.83 6.68
N PRO A 267 2.74 -18.71 6.67
CA PRO A 267 2.88 -20.11 6.25
C PRO A 267 3.38 -20.29 4.82
N ALA A 268 3.05 -19.37 3.92
CA ALA A 268 3.45 -19.36 2.51
C ALA A 268 4.06 -18.00 2.13
N GLY A 269 4.96 -17.48 2.98
CA GLY A 269 5.70 -16.24 2.75
C GLY A 269 7.03 -16.49 2.04
N GLU A 270 7.29 -15.83 0.92
CA GLU A 270 8.55 -15.88 0.17
C GLU A 270 9.22 -14.51 0.16
N LEU A 271 10.46 -14.41 0.66
CA LEU A 271 11.24 -13.17 0.71
C LEU A 271 12.20 -13.08 -0.48
N THR A 272 12.17 -11.96 -1.17
CA THR A 272 13.19 -11.53 -2.13
C THR A 272 13.80 -10.23 -1.64
N THR A 273 15.11 -10.20 -1.38
CA THR A 273 15.83 -8.98 -1.05
C THR A 273 16.27 -8.24 -2.31
N MET A 274 16.35 -6.90 -2.20
CA MET A 274 16.73 -6.03 -3.30
C MET A 274 18.04 -5.32 -2.97
N PRO A 275 19.20 -5.91 -3.34
CA PRO A 275 20.52 -5.37 -2.98
C PRO A 275 20.75 -3.97 -3.54
N GLY A 276 21.24 -3.07 -2.68
CA GLY A 276 21.52 -1.68 -3.04
C GLY A 276 20.30 -0.80 -3.35
N PHE A 277 19.09 -1.31 -3.10
CA PHE A 277 17.88 -0.51 -3.17
C PHE A 277 17.39 -0.11 -1.76
N GLY A 278 16.82 1.10 -1.67
CA GLY A 278 16.10 1.58 -0.48
C GLY A 278 14.60 1.33 -0.57
N HIS A 279 13.80 2.32 -0.16
CA HIS A 279 12.33 2.21 -0.05
C HIS A 279 11.58 2.40 -1.38
N LEU A 280 12.19 3.12 -2.34
CA LEU A 280 11.53 3.55 -3.57
C LEU A 280 11.76 2.60 -4.76
N TYR A 281 12.41 1.44 -4.55
CA TYR A 281 12.65 0.48 -5.63
C TYR A 281 11.35 0.09 -6.39
N PRO A 282 10.14 0.06 -5.77
CA PRO A 282 8.93 -0.28 -6.50
C PRO A 282 8.60 0.67 -7.65
N LEU A 283 9.16 1.89 -7.62
CA LEU A 283 8.99 2.89 -8.66
C LEU A 283 10.01 2.75 -9.80
N SER A 284 11.00 1.85 -9.68
CA SER A 284 11.96 1.61 -10.76
C SER A 284 11.36 0.68 -11.83
N ARG A 285 11.58 1.02 -13.11
CA ARG A 285 11.10 0.20 -14.24
C ARG A 285 11.70 -1.21 -14.23
N GLU A 286 12.97 -1.33 -13.83
CA GLU A 286 13.67 -2.60 -13.68
C GLU A 286 12.93 -3.54 -12.71
N PHE A 287 12.59 -3.04 -11.52
CA PHE A 287 11.84 -3.83 -10.56
C PHE A 287 10.43 -4.18 -11.05
N GLN A 288 9.74 -3.22 -11.66
CA GLN A 288 8.38 -3.45 -12.17
C GLN A 288 8.37 -4.54 -13.24
N ASP A 289 9.35 -4.58 -14.16
CA ASP A 289 9.48 -5.66 -15.13
C ASP A 289 9.67 -7.02 -14.43
N GLN A 290 10.56 -7.11 -13.45
CA GLN A 290 10.78 -8.33 -12.68
C GLN A 290 9.51 -8.77 -11.94
N LEU A 291 8.81 -7.83 -11.30
CA LEU A 291 7.57 -8.09 -10.58
C LEU A 291 6.49 -8.65 -11.52
N PHE A 292 6.20 -7.97 -12.62
CA PHE A 292 5.13 -8.39 -13.54
C PHE A 292 5.46 -9.68 -14.26
N GLN A 293 6.72 -9.94 -14.60
CA GLN A 293 7.17 -11.26 -15.11
C GLN A 293 6.91 -12.36 -14.07
N ARG A 294 7.26 -12.12 -12.79
CA ARG A 294 7.01 -13.08 -11.71
C ARG A 294 5.50 -13.34 -11.53
N LEU A 295 4.68 -12.29 -11.57
CA LEU A 295 3.22 -12.42 -11.47
C LEU A 295 2.65 -13.22 -12.65
N THR A 296 3.12 -12.98 -13.86
CA THR A 296 2.72 -13.74 -15.07
C THR A 296 2.99 -15.23 -14.90
N LEU A 297 4.16 -15.59 -14.36
CA LEU A 297 4.53 -16.98 -14.14
C LEU A 297 3.65 -17.66 -13.07
N GLN A 298 3.32 -16.96 -12.00
CA GLN A 298 2.53 -17.52 -10.90
C GLN A 298 1.03 -17.56 -11.21
N LEU A 299 0.45 -16.43 -11.66
CA LEU A 299 -0.97 -16.30 -11.90
C LEU A 299 -1.39 -16.89 -13.27
N GLY A 300 -0.49 -16.92 -14.24
CA GLY A 300 -0.72 -17.58 -15.53
C GLY A 300 -0.81 -19.11 -15.42
N SER A 301 -0.13 -19.72 -14.45
CA SER A 301 -0.23 -21.15 -14.17
C SER A 301 -1.57 -21.57 -13.55
N GLU A 302 -2.17 -20.73 -12.74
CA GLU A 302 -3.50 -20.98 -12.14
C GLU A 302 -4.61 -20.89 -13.21
N LYS A 303 -4.57 -19.85 -14.06
CA LYS A 303 -5.51 -19.73 -15.19
C LYS A 303 -5.44 -20.92 -16.17
N ARG A 304 -4.25 -21.49 -16.37
CA ARG A 304 -4.07 -22.74 -17.15
C ARG A 304 -4.66 -23.97 -16.46
N LYS A 305 -4.55 -24.06 -15.13
CA LYS A 305 -5.14 -25.17 -14.37
C LYS A 305 -6.67 -25.11 -14.38
N GLU A 306 -7.27 -23.94 -14.27
CA GLU A 306 -8.73 -23.76 -14.37
C GLU A 306 -9.26 -24.11 -15.79
N LEU A 307 -8.56 -23.71 -16.85
CA LEU A 307 -8.88 -24.07 -18.23
C LEU A 307 -8.78 -25.59 -18.46
N LEU A 308 -7.80 -26.26 -17.85
CA LEU A 308 -7.65 -27.72 -17.94
C LEU A 308 -8.61 -28.49 -17.03
N ALA A 309 -9.13 -27.87 -15.97
CA ALA A 309 -10.13 -28.48 -15.09
C ALA A 309 -11.58 -28.30 -15.60
N SER A 310 -11.80 -27.37 -16.54
CA SER A 310 -13.09 -27.09 -17.18
C SER A 310 -13.27 -27.75 -18.56
N SER A 311 -12.22 -28.41 -19.07
CA SER A 311 -12.22 -29.26 -20.28
C SER A 311 -12.29 -30.74 -19.93
#